data_98ad3d368c072beee8efc492076ca84d
#
_entry.id   98ad3d368c072beee8efc492076ca84d
#
_cell.length_a   1.000
_cell.length_b   1.000
_cell.length_c   1.000
_cell.angle_alpha   90.00
_cell.angle_beta   90.00
_cell.angle_gamma   90.00
#
_symmetry.space_group_name_H-M   'P 1'
#
loop_
_entity.id
_entity.type
_entity.pdbx_description
1 polymer ?
#
loop_
_entity_poly.entity_id
_entity_poly.type
_entity_poly.pdbx_seq_one_letter_code
_entity_poly.pdbx_strand_id
1 'polypeptide(L)'
;MIAGGKQPAYFHASANRFGRTVTISASGASAGYVALYDEPIFASDCSTISESESYCLDFVFYQLLCKQQTIYKAQTGGAQPHIHAKDLNPILFSFPSLPEQTAIAEVLTEMDGELAVLEQRREKTRALKRAMMQELLTGRTRLV
;
A
#
# COMPACT_ATOMS: atom_id res chain seq x y z
N MET A 1 -6.29 1.16 13.90
CA MET A 1 -6.41 2.59 13.56
C MET A 1 -5.33 2.98 12.58
N ILE A 2 -5.71 3.62 11.52
CA ILE A 2 -4.82 4.15 10.50
C ILE A 2 -4.61 5.62 10.80
N ALA A 3 -3.38 6.01 11.03
CA ALA A 3 -2.92 7.38 11.25
C ALA A 3 -1.76 7.66 10.29
N GLY A 4 -1.06 8.78 10.38
CA GLY A 4 -0.03 9.23 9.46
C GLY A 4 1.16 8.30 9.17
N GLY A 5 1.13 7.01 9.53
CA GLY A 5 2.18 6.01 9.33
C GLY A 5 1.92 5.09 8.14
N LYS A 6 2.98 4.31 7.74
CA LYS A 6 2.86 3.25 6.73
C LYS A 6 2.18 1.99 7.25
N GLN A 7 2.09 1.84 8.56
CA GLN A 7 1.46 0.70 9.22
C GLN A 7 0.39 1.19 10.18
N PRO A 8 -0.61 0.34 10.51
CA PRO A 8 -1.58 0.65 11.55
C PRO A 8 -0.90 1.07 12.85
N ALA A 9 -1.33 2.19 13.42
CA ALA A 9 -0.70 2.73 14.62
C ALA A 9 -1.07 1.91 15.87
N TYR A 10 -2.35 1.56 16.02
CA TYR A 10 -2.88 0.74 17.11
C TYR A 10 -4.31 0.28 16.80
N PHE A 11 -4.86 -0.58 17.68
CA PHE A 11 -6.25 -1.01 17.59
C PHE A 11 -7.20 0.06 18.10
N HIS A 12 -8.37 0.17 17.47
CA HIS A 12 -9.46 1.05 17.88
C HIS A 12 -10.75 0.23 17.97
N ALA A 13 -11.57 0.50 18.99
CA ALA A 13 -12.77 -0.28 19.28
C ALA A 13 -13.88 -0.14 18.22
N SER A 14 -13.88 0.95 17.45
CA SER A 14 -14.87 1.20 16.39
C SER A 14 -14.19 1.62 15.09
N ALA A 15 -14.77 1.20 13.96
CA ALA A 15 -14.40 1.69 12.64
C ALA A 15 -15.18 2.97 12.29
N ASN A 16 -14.59 3.84 11.48
CA ASN A 16 -15.26 4.99 10.88
C ASN A 16 -15.25 4.94 9.35
N ARG A 17 -14.66 3.91 8.78
CA ARG A 17 -14.73 3.55 7.37
C ARG A 17 -15.09 2.08 7.26
N PHE A 18 -16.08 1.77 6.43
CA PHE A 18 -16.61 0.44 6.21
C PHE A 18 -16.43 0.09 4.73
N GLY A 19 -16.11 -1.18 4.45
CA GLY A 19 -15.75 -1.61 3.10
C GLY A 19 -14.31 -1.21 2.73
N ARG A 20 -13.99 -1.45 1.48
CA ARG A 20 -12.64 -1.18 0.93
C ARG A 20 -12.37 0.33 0.90
N THR A 21 -11.21 0.71 1.37
CA THR A 21 -10.86 2.13 1.51
C THR A 21 -9.39 2.37 1.16
N VAL A 22 -9.16 3.28 0.22
CA VAL A 22 -7.83 3.84 -0.05
C VAL A 22 -7.59 4.99 0.93
N THR A 23 -6.42 5.04 1.52
CA THR A 23 -5.98 6.11 2.42
C THR A 23 -4.74 6.82 1.87
N ILE A 24 -4.65 8.11 2.11
CA ILE A 24 -3.46 8.94 1.86
C ILE A 24 -3.10 9.60 3.17
N SER A 25 -1.95 9.23 3.74
CA SER A 25 -1.47 9.77 5.01
C SER A 25 -1.32 11.29 4.97
N ALA A 26 -1.82 12.00 5.99
CA ALA A 26 -1.83 13.46 5.98
C ALA A 26 -0.59 14.07 6.65
N SER A 27 0.10 13.37 7.56
CA SER A 27 1.19 13.97 8.33
C SER A 27 2.35 13.02 8.66
N GLY A 28 3.44 13.61 9.15
CA GLY A 28 4.62 12.91 9.62
C GLY A 28 5.52 12.41 8.47
N ALA A 29 6.49 11.56 8.82
CA ALA A 29 7.48 11.02 7.88
C ALA A 29 6.88 10.23 6.70
N SER A 30 5.61 9.82 6.80
CA SER A 30 4.89 9.08 5.76
C SER A 30 3.78 9.91 5.11
N ALA A 31 3.73 11.24 5.30
CA ALA A 31 2.75 12.08 4.64
C ALA A 31 2.70 11.78 3.14
N GLY A 32 1.50 11.63 2.58
CA GLY A 32 1.29 11.24 1.18
C GLY A 32 1.41 9.74 0.88
N TYR A 33 1.73 8.89 1.85
CA TYR A 33 1.75 7.45 1.64
C TYR A 33 0.35 6.93 1.32
N VAL A 34 0.25 6.17 0.22
CA VAL A 34 -1.00 5.58 -0.26
C VAL A 34 -1.08 4.14 0.19
N ALA A 35 -2.22 3.74 0.73
CA ALA A 35 -2.51 2.35 1.10
C ALA A 35 -3.97 1.99 0.79
N LEU A 36 -4.23 0.71 0.52
CA LEU A 36 -5.56 0.14 0.36
C LEU A 36 -5.83 -0.82 1.52
N TYR A 37 -7.02 -0.75 2.08
CA TYR A 37 -7.52 -1.63 3.15
C TYR A 37 -8.82 -2.28 2.69
N ASP A 38 -8.90 -3.60 2.85
CA ASP A 38 -10.07 -4.40 2.47
C ASP A 38 -11.02 -4.62 3.66
N GLU A 39 -10.58 -4.28 4.86
CA GLU A 39 -11.32 -4.43 6.12
C GLU A 39 -11.77 -3.07 6.69
N PRO A 40 -12.79 -3.05 7.56
CA PRO A 40 -13.18 -1.82 8.25
C PRO A 40 -12.02 -1.23 9.05
N ILE A 41 -11.78 0.07 8.88
CA ILE A 41 -10.70 0.80 9.54
C ILE A 41 -11.22 1.98 10.35
N PHE A 42 -10.47 2.39 11.36
CA PHE A 42 -10.60 3.73 11.95
C PHE A 42 -9.54 4.63 11.30
N ALA A 43 -9.96 5.47 10.38
CA ALA A 43 -9.10 6.41 9.68
C ALA A 43 -9.01 7.71 10.48
N SER A 44 -7.77 8.11 10.81
CA SER A 44 -7.43 9.37 11.47
C SER A 44 -6.19 9.93 10.79
N ASP A 45 -6.07 11.23 10.71
CA ASP A 45 -4.92 11.90 10.10
C ASP A 45 -4.54 11.36 8.69
N CYS A 46 -5.56 11.09 7.88
CA CYS A 46 -5.43 10.67 6.49
C CYS A 46 -6.65 11.11 5.67
N SER A 47 -6.45 11.37 4.39
CA SER A 47 -7.53 11.46 3.40
C SER A 47 -7.99 10.04 3.02
N THR A 48 -9.28 9.86 2.77
CA THR A 48 -9.86 8.55 2.43
C THR A 48 -10.68 8.60 1.15
N ILE A 49 -10.61 7.55 0.35
CA ILE A 49 -11.43 7.31 -0.84
C ILE A 49 -12.08 5.94 -0.63
N SER A 50 -13.40 5.89 -0.62
CA SER A 50 -14.18 4.66 -0.45
C SER A 50 -14.73 4.16 -1.78
N GLU A 51 -15.29 2.96 -1.81
CA GLU A 51 -15.95 2.38 -2.97
C GLU A 51 -17.07 3.28 -3.49
N SER A 52 -17.27 3.27 -4.81
CA SER A 52 -18.30 4.02 -5.52
C SER A 52 -18.69 3.30 -6.80
N GLU A 53 -19.93 3.47 -7.24
CA GLU A 53 -20.38 2.97 -8.54
C GLU A 53 -19.81 3.76 -9.73
N SER A 54 -19.22 4.92 -9.49
CA SER A 54 -18.71 5.82 -10.53
C SER A 54 -17.27 5.54 -10.96
N TYR A 55 -16.52 4.73 -10.22
CA TYR A 55 -15.14 4.38 -10.52
C TYR A 55 -14.74 3.04 -9.91
N CYS A 56 -13.72 2.38 -10.47
CA CYS A 56 -13.07 1.23 -9.90
C CYS A 56 -12.06 1.67 -8.83
N LEU A 57 -12.24 1.27 -7.57
CA LEU A 57 -11.37 1.68 -6.46
C LEU A 57 -9.94 1.18 -6.63
N ASP A 58 -9.75 -0.05 -7.14
CA ASP A 58 -8.42 -0.60 -7.42
C ASP A 58 -7.68 0.21 -8.48
N PHE A 59 -8.39 0.63 -9.53
CA PHE A 59 -7.82 1.52 -10.54
C PHE A 59 -7.37 2.84 -9.92
N VAL A 60 -8.18 3.46 -9.06
CA VAL A 60 -7.81 4.68 -8.34
C VAL A 60 -6.60 4.45 -7.46
N PHE A 61 -6.54 3.33 -6.77
CA PHE A 61 -5.38 2.95 -5.95
C PHE A 61 -4.10 2.86 -6.79
N TYR A 62 -4.12 2.14 -7.93
CA TYR A 62 -2.96 2.03 -8.81
C TYR A 62 -2.55 3.36 -9.45
N GLN A 63 -3.52 4.20 -9.79
CA GLN A 63 -3.24 5.57 -10.28
C GLN A 63 -2.49 6.40 -9.21
N LEU A 64 -2.93 6.32 -7.96
CA LEU A 64 -2.28 7.00 -6.84
C LEU A 64 -0.88 6.44 -6.59
N LEU A 65 -0.70 5.12 -6.62
CA LEU A 65 0.62 4.48 -6.51
C LEU A 65 1.56 4.92 -7.63
N CYS A 66 1.09 4.95 -8.86
CA CYS A 66 1.86 5.44 -10.01
C CYS A 66 2.32 6.90 -9.80
N LYS A 67 1.52 7.70 -9.11
CA LYS A 67 1.82 9.11 -8.78
C LYS A 67 2.46 9.29 -7.41
N GLN A 68 2.84 8.24 -6.70
CA GLN A 68 3.35 8.29 -5.32
C GLN A 68 4.50 9.30 -5.16
N GLN A 69 5.42 9.37 -6.10
CA GLN A 69 6.53 10.33 -6.04
C GLN A 69 6.05 11.78 -6.25
N THR A 70 5.03 11.98 -7.08
CA THR A 70 4.43 13.31 -7.29
C THR A 70 3.68 13.75 -6.02
N ILE A 71 2.97 12.83 -5.38
CA ILE A 71 2.29 13.06 -4.10
C ILE A 71 3.31 13.46 -3.03
N TYR A 72 4.44 12.75 -2.92
CA TYR A 72 5.49 13.11 -1.96
C TYR A 72 6.09 14.50 -2.23
N LYS A 73 6.22 14.90 -3.48
CA LYS A 73 6.71 16.25 -3.83
C LYS A 73 5.72 17.37 -3.49
N ALA A 74 4.44 17.04 -3.34
CA ALA A 74 3.40 17.97 -2.94
C ALA A 74 3.34 18.21 -1.42
N GLN A 75 4.18 17.52 -0.63
CA GLN A 75 4.29 17.75 0.81
C GLN A 75 4.68 19.21 1.11
N THR A 76 4.07 19.74 2.17
CA THR A 76 4.36 21.04 2.75
C THR A 76 4.86 20.89 4.19
N GLY A 77 5.50 21.91 4.75
CA GLY A 77 6.01 21.86 6.13
C GLY A 77 7.41 21.22 6.21
N GLY A 78 8.42 21.98 6.63
CA GLY A 78 9.82 21.56 6.60
C GLY A 78 10.15 20.39 7.54
N ALA A 79 10.14 20.62 8.85
CA ALA A 79 10.54 19.60 9.85
C ALA A 79 9.48 18.51 10.06
N GLN A 80 8.23 18.80 9.82
CA GLN A 80 7.11 17.86 9.88
C GLN A 80 6.30 17.96 8.58
N PRO A 81 6.50 17.02 7.64
CA PRO A 81 5.77 17.01 6.39
C PRO A 81 4.27 16.85 6.61
N HIS A 82 3.49 17.58 5.82
CA HIS A 82 2.04 17.47 5.75
C HIS A 82 1.58 17.46 4.31
N ILE A 83 0.45 16.80 4.05
CA ILE A 83 -0.26 16.85 2.78
C ILE A 83 -1.76 16.95 3.05
N HIS A 84 -2.41 17.92 2.45
CA HIS A 84 -3.84 18.10 2.53
C HIS A 84 -4.51 17.70 1.22
N ALA A 85 -5.80 17.39 1.24
CA ALA A 85 -6.54 17.06 0.03
C ALA A 85 -6.42 18.13 -1.07
N LYS A 86 -6.33 19.41 -0.70
CA LYS A 86 -6.12 20.52 -1.65
C LYS A 86 -4.78 20.46 -2.40
N ASP A 87 -3.75 19.88 -1.78
CA ASP A 87 -2.41 19.77 -2.36
C ASP A 87 -2.36 18.66 -3.43
N LEU A 88 -3.37 17.78 -3.45
CA LEU A 88 -3.56 16.73 -4.46
C LEU A 88 -4.31 17.24 -5.70
N ASN A 89 -5.06 18.34 -5.60
CA ASN A 89 -5.86 18.88 -6.70
C ASN A 89 -5.07 19.18 -8.00
N PRO A 90 -3.79 19.64 -7.96
CA PRO A 90 -3.03 19.84 -9.17
C PRO A 90 -2.57 18.56 -9.87
N ILE A 91 -2.70 17.40 -9.22
CA ILE A 91 -2.25 16.13 -9.77
C ILE A 91 -3.28 15.63 -10.78
N LEU A 92 -2.90 15.61 -12.05
CA LEU A 92 -3.77 15.14 -13.12
C LEU A 92 -3.80 13.61 -13.15
N PHE A 93 -5.02 13.08 -13.22
CA PHE A 93 -5.30 11.66 -13.39
C PHE A 93 -6.05 11.44 -14.71
N SER A 94 -5.75 10.33 -15.40
CA SER A 94 -6.54 9.88 -16.54
C SER A 94 -7.62 8.93 -16.04
N PHE A 95 -8.88 9.20 -16.40
CA PHE A 95 -10.01 8.36 -16.04
C PHE A 95 -10.66 7.84 -17.33
N PRO A 96 -10.30 6.63 -17.79
CA PRO A 96 -10.98 5.98 -18.92
C PRO A 96 -12.39 5.53 -18.51
N SER A 97 -13.08 4.84 -19.40
CA SER A 97 -14.40 4.27 -19.11
C SER A 97 -14.33 3.27 -17.94
N LEU A 98 -15.40 3.11 -17.18
CA LEU A 98 -15.42 2.19 -16.03
C LEU A 98 -15.04 0.73 -16.39
N PRO A 99 -15.51 0.15 -17.51
CA PRO A 99 -15.06 -1.17 -17.94
C PRO A 99 -13.54 -1.25 -18.17
N GLU A 100 -12.95 -0.21 -18.74
CA GLU A 100 -11.50 -0.14 -18.95
C GLU A 100 -10.74 0.03 -17.65
N GLN A 101 -11.24 0.83 -16.71
CA GLN A 101 -10.67 0.93 -15.36
C GLN A 101 -10.62 -0.44 -14.68
N THR A 102 -11.72 -1.21 -14.77
CA THR A 102 -11.82 -2.55 -14.19
C THR A 102 -10.82 -3.50 -14.83
N ALA A 103 -10.75 -3.54 -16.16
CA ALA A 103 -9.82 -4.41 -16.86
C ALA A 103 -8.34 -4.09 -16.53
N ILE A 104 -7.99 -2.81 -16.42
CA ILE A 104 -6.63 -2.39 -16.01
C ILE A 104 -6.35 -2.84 -14.57
N ALA A 105 -7.30 -2.64 -13.67
CA ALA A 105 -7.14 -3.01 -12.26
C ALA A 105 -7.00 -4.52 -12.08
N GLU A 106 -7.76 -5.33 -12.80
CA GLU A 106 -7.66 -6.79 -12.78
C GLU A 106 -6.26 -7.28 -13.14
N VAL A 107 -5.70 -6.78 -14.25
CA VAL A 107 -4.34 -7.14 -14.69
C VAL A 107 -3.30 -6.79 -13.62
N LEU A 108 -3.38 -5.59 -13.04
CA LEU A 108 -2.41 -5.14 -12.03
C LEU A 108 -2.54 -5.93 -10.73
N THR A 109 -3.77 -6.26 -10.32
CA THR A 109 -4.03 -7.08 -9.13
C THR A 109 -3.52 -8.52 -9.31
N GLU A 110 -3.68 -9.10 -10.49
CA GLU A 110 -3.13 -10.43 -10.82
C GLU A 110 -1.60 -10.41 -10.73
N MET A 111 -0.94 -9.39 -11.28
CA MET A 111 0.51 -9.24 -11.18
C MET A 111 1.00 -9.07 -9.73
N ASP A 112 0.28 -8.32 -8.89
CA ASP A 112 0.59 -8.19 -7.46
C ASP A 112 0.46 -9.55 -6.74
N GLY A 113 -0.55 -10.36 -7.10
CA GLY A 113 -0.70 -11.72 -6.61
C GLY A 113 0.49 -12.62 -6.97
N GLU A 114 0.96 -12.58 -8.21
CA GLU A 114 2.16 -13.32 -8.64
C GLU A 114 3.41 -12.86 -7.89
N LEU A 115 3.59 -11.55 -7.73
CA LEU A 115 4.71 -10.99 -6.99
C LEU A 115 4.71 -11.47 -5.53
N ALA A 116 3.55 -11.48 -4.87
CA ALA A 116 3.42 -11.99 -3.50
C ALA A 116 3.84 -13.46 -3.38
N VAL A 117 3.44 -14.32 -4.33
CA VAL A 117 3.86 -15.74 -4.37
C VAL A 117 5.36 -15.89 -4.57
N LEU A 118 5.95 -15.10 -5.47
CA LEU A 118 7.40 -15.12 -5.72
C LEU A 118 8.18 -14.64 -4.49
N GLU A 119 7.70 -13.63 -3.79
CA GLU A 119 8.30 -13.16 -2.54
C GLU A 119 8.28 -14.21 -1.44
N GLN A 120 7.14 -14.89 -1.26
CA GLN A 120 7.06 -16.02 -0.30
C GLN A 120 8.03 -17.13 -0.66
N ARG A 121 8.15 -17.49 -1.93
CA ARG A 121 9.11 -18.51 -2.40
C ARG A 121 10.55 -18.07 -2.12
N ARG A 122 10.87 -16.82 -2.39
CA ARG A 122 12.18 -16.23 -2.09
C ARG A 122 12.52 -16.34 -0.60
N GLU A 123 11.60 -15.97 0.28
CA GLU A 123 11.85 -16.03 1.73
C GLU A 123 12.00 -17.48 2.23
N LYS A 124 11.20 -18.42 1.74
CA LYS A 124 11.37 -19.86 2.04
C LYS A 124 12.74 -20.36 1.61
N THR A 125 13.18 -20.00 0.40
CA THR A 125 14.49 -20.40 -0.13
C THR A 125 15.63 -19.79 0.67
N ARG A 126 15.52 -18.53 1.09
CA ARG A 126 16.48 -17.86 1.98
C ARG A 126 16.57 -18.51 3.34
N ALA A 127 15.43 -18.90 3.93
CA ALA A 127 15.38 -19.61 5.19
C ALA A 127 16.06 -20.99 5.09
N LEU A 128 15.76 -21.76 4.03
CA LEU A 128 16.38 -23.04 3.76
C LEU A 128 17.90 -22.90 3.58
N LYS A 129 18.35 -21.92 2.78
CA LYS A 129 19.79 -21.64 2.61
C LYS A 129 20.46 -21.38 3.95
N ARG A 130 19.88 -20.56 4.83
CA ARG A 130 20.44 -20.28 6.16
C ARG A 130 20.52 -21.53 7.02
N ALA A 131 19.47 -22.36 7.04
CA ALA A 131 19.47 -23.63 7.77
C ALA A 131 20.56 -24.58 7.25
N MET A 132 20.66 -24.77 5.94
CA MET A 132 21.70 -25.60 5.31
C MET A 132 23.12 -25.09 5.63
N MET A 133 23.34 -23.78 5.61
CA MET A 133 24.62 -23.20 6.00
C MET A 133 24.96 -23.53 7.46
N GLN A 134 24.01 -23.46 8.37
CA GLN A 134 24.23 -23.83 9.78
C GLN A 134 24.59 -25.30 9.94
N GLU A 135 23.90 -26.21 9.25
CA GLU A 135 24.16 -27.65 9.34
C GLU A 135 25.50 -28.05 8.69
N LEU A 136 25.74 -27.57 7.47
CA LEU A 136 26.91 -27.99 6.69
C LEU A 136 28.20 -27.31 7.13
N LEU A 137 28.18 -25.99 7.40
CA LEU A 137 29.38 -25.25 7.77
C LEU A 137 29.83 -25.49 9.24
N THR A 138 28.91 -25.93 10.10
CA THR A 138 29.23 -26.33 11.47
C THR A 138 29.60 -27.81 11.59
N GLY A 139 29.55 -28.58 10.52
CA GLY A 139 29.87 -30.01 10.49
C GLY A 139 28.84 -30.92 11.16
N ARG A 140 27.65 -30.42 11.47
CA ARG A 140 26.54 -31.24 12.00
C ARG A 140 26.07 -32.27 11.00
N THR A 141 26.07 -31.91 9.73
CA THR A 141 25.79 -32.80 8.61
C THR A 141 26.99 -32.73 7.66
N ARG A 142 27.49 -33.90 7.23
CA ARG A 142 28.59 -34.02 6.25
C ARG A 142 28.02 -34.59 4.94
N LEU A 143 28.48 -34.07 3.82
CA LEU A 143 28.06 -34.52 2.48
C LEU A 143 28.90 -35.73 2.00
N VAL A 144 30.04 -35.99 2.61
CA VAL A 144 30.95 -37.11 2.36
C VAL A 144 31.56 -37.59 3.69
#